data_00c3ca284289b990e4dc639e0827bde0
#
_entry.id   00c3ca284289b990e4dc639e0827bde0
#
_cell.length_a   1.000
_cell.length_b   1.000
_cell.length_c   1.000
_cell.angle_alpha   90.00
_cell.angle_beta   90.00
_cell.angle_gamma   90.00
#
_symmetry.space_group_name_H-M   'P 1'
#
loop_
_entity.id
_entity.type
_entity.pdbx_description
1 polymer ?
#
loop_
_entity_poly.entity_id
_entity_poly.type
_entity_poly.pdbx_seq_one_letter_code
_entity_poly.pdbx_strand_id
1 'polypeptide(L)'
;MLKLPVSARLLQQMYRSGENIMSYLTTHLKKSSQQEIIEVSYDMQSGCYVDAMINAPHYIEFKHRYIDALVREIQQLTQVDSILDAGIGEGITLAPLLDKLSYSVESFGVDISWSRINYAKDWLKQQGQTNTTLCTGNLTHLPFADNSIDLVFTSHAIEPNRGNELVIIEELFRVAHKYVVLLEPSYELASEEAKARMDKLGYCRAIEQTCIDLGYNIIKHQLFSHSSNPLNPTAITIIEKLSGATKPQHVMACPEHKTPLIKGNGALYSEEGLRAYPIIAGIACLRVENSVFASHFERFNA
;
A
#
# COMPACT_ATOMS: atom_id res chain seq x y z
N MET A 1 -16.09 13.96 6.22
CA MET A 1 -15.63 13.42 7.53
C MET A 1 -16.51 12.24 7.89
N LEU A 2 -15.91 11.07 8.06
CA LEU A 2 -16.61 9.83 8.42
C LEU A 2 -17.32 10.01 9.77
N LYS A 3 -18.64 9.82 9.77
CA LYS A 3 -19.41 9.76 11.02
C LYS A 3 -19.54 8.30 11.46
N LEU A 4 -18.69 7.89 12.39
CA LEU A 4 -18.71 6.53 12.94
C LEU A 4 -20.07 6.23 13.60
N PRO A 5 -20.56 4.97 13.49
CA PRO A 5 -21.85 4.56 14.11
C PRO A 5 -21.75 4.54 15.63
N VAL A 6 -20.55 4.38 16.14
CA VAL A 6 -20.20 4.40 17.58
C VAL A 6 -18.88 5.16 17.77
N SER A 7 -18.47 5.44 19.00
CA SER A 7 -17.20 6.09 19.25
C SER A 7 -16.00 5.24 18.79
N ALA A 8 -14.92 5.87 18.31
CA ALA A 8 -13.71 5.16 17.92
C ALA A 8 -13.13 4.30 19.05
N ARG A 9 -13.27 4.76 20.32
CA ARG A 9 -12.87 4.00 21.50
C ARG A 9 -13.66 2.69 21.66
N LEU A 10 -14.96 2.70 21.34
CA LEU A 10 -15.77 1.49 21.39
C LEU A 10 -15.39 0.52 20.27
N LEU A 11 -15.13 1.01 19.04
CA LEU A 11 -14.60 0.17 17.93
C LEU A 11 -13.28 -0.50 18.32
N GLN A 12 -12.39 0.23 19.01
CA GLN A 12 -11.15 -0.36 19.50
C GLN A 12 -11.38 -1.46 20.55
N GLN A 13 -12.35 -1.29 21.43
CA GLN A 13 -12.75 -2.32 22.40
C GLN A 13 -13.34 -3.55 21.69
N MET A 14 -14.23 -3.35 20.72
CA MET A 14 -14.81 -4.42 19.90
C MET A 14 -13.72 -5.20 19.16
N TYR A 15 -12.73 -4.53 18.57
CA TYR A 15 -11.58 -5.19 17.96
C TYR A 15 -10.81 -6.06 18.96
N ARG A 16 -10.53 -5.54 20.16
CA ARG A 16 -9.82 -6.28 21.23
C ARG A 16 -10.61 -7.48 21.74
N SER A 17 -11.93 -7.46 21.64
CA SER A 17 -12.81 -8.61 21.97
C SER A 17 -12.96 -9.61 20.81
N GLY A 18 -12.26 -9.38 19.68
CA GLY A 18 -12.23 -10.29 18.52
C GLY A 18 -13.31 -10.04 17.47
N GLU A 19 -14.03 -8.91 17.53
CA GLU A 19 -15.02 -8.56 16.53
C GLU A 19 -14.36 -8.09 15.21
N ASN A 20 -14.96 -8.46 14.08
CA ASN A 20 -14.51 -8.01 12.76
C ASN A 20 -15.04 -6.59 12.49
N ILE A 21 -14.17 -5.59 12.68
CA ILE A 21 -14.51 -4.17 12.53
C ILE A 21 -14.91 -3.81 11.10
N MET A 22 -14.25 -4.38 10.08
CA MET A 22 -14.62 -4.13 8.69
C MET A 22 -16.04 -4.59 8.39
N SER A 23 -16.41 -5.81 8.82
CA SER A 23 -17.76 -6.34 8.66
C SER A 23 -18.79 -5.50 9.41
N TYR A 24 -18.46 -5.08 10.63
CA TYR A 24 -19.31 -4.20 11.43
C TYR A 24 -19.56 -2.86 10.73
N LEU A 25 -18.49 -2.18 10.29
CA LEU A 25 -18.59 -0.88 9.63
C LEU A 25 -19.32 -0.98 8.29
N THR A 26 -19.04 -1.99 7.47
CA THR A 26 -19.73 -2.22 6.20
C THR A 26 -21.24 -2.36 6.39
N THR A 27 -21.66 -3.02 7.46
CA THR A 27 -23.08 -3.21 7.77
C THR A 27 -23.75 -1.91 8.21
N HIS A 28 -23.05 -1.06 8.99
CA HIS A 28 -23.64 0.10 9.65
C HIS A 28 -23.40 1.43 8.91
N LEU A 29 -22.41 1.50 7.98
CA LEU A 29 -22.01 2.69 7.26
C LEU A 29 -22.36 2.62 5.76
N LYS A 30 -23.63 2.42 5.43
CA LYS A 30 -24.10 2.29 4.02
C LYS A 30 -23.81 3.48 3.11
N LYS A 31 -23.44 4.64 3.65
CA LYS A 31 -23.15 5.89 2.90
C LYS A 31 -21.69 6.31 2.93
N SER A 32 -20.82 5.56 3.61
CA SER A 32 -19.39 5.87 3.67
C SER A 32 -18.65 5.29 2.47
N SER A 33 -17.55 5.92 2.09
CA SER A 33 -16.69 5.36 1.06
C SER A 33 -16.03 4.08 1.56
N GLN A 34 -15.74 3.16 0.65
CA GLN A 34 -15.02 1.93 0.97
C GLN A 34 -13.66 2.24 1.61
N GLN A 35 -12.95 3.26 1.13
CA GLN A 35 -11.65 3.69 1.64
C GLN A 35 -11.72 4.14 3.10
N GLU A 36 -12.77 4.86 3.51
CA GLU A 36 -12.94 5.25 4.91
C GLU A 36 -13.15 4.03 5.83
N ILE A 37 -13.90 3.02 5.36
CA ILE A 37 -14.10 1.77 6.10
C ILE A 37 -12.79 0.99 6.21
N ILE A 38 -12.03 0.89 5.11
CA ILE A 38 -10.72 0.24 5.06
C ILE A 38 -9.78 0.93 6.04
N GLU A 39 -9.63 2.26 5.95
CA GLU A 39 -8.76 3.05 6.83
C GLU A 39 -9.02 2.75 8.31
N VAL A 40 -10.27 2.93 8.77
CA VAL A 40 -10.61 2.73 10.18
C VAL A 40 -10.40 1.28 10.61
N SER A 41 -10.77 0.32 9.76
CA SER A 41 -10.63 -1.10 10.09
C SER A 41 -9.18 -1.52 10.24
N TYR A 42 -8.31 -1.08 9.34
CA TYR A 42 -6.87 -1.41 9.38
C TYR A 42 -6.12 -0.58 10.42
N ASP A 43 -6.56 0.65 10.70
CA ASP A 43 -5.98 1.45 11.78
C ASP A 43 -6.24 0.82 13.16
N MET A 44 -7.45 0.29 13.41
CA MET A 44 -7.75 -0.46 14.62
C MET A 44 -6.94 -1.75 14.79
N GLN A 45 -6.49 -2.35 13.68
CA GLN A 45 -5.67 -3.57 13.67
C GLN A 45 -4.17 -3.30 13.78
N SER A 46 -3.74 -2.04 13.81
CA SER A 46 -2.31 -1.67 13.80
C SER A 46 -1.53 -2.30 14.96
N GLY A 47 -0.32 -2.80 14.65
CA GLY A 47 0.55 -3.51 15.59
C GLY A 47 0.44 -5.04 15.53
N CYS A 48 -0.62 -5.60 14.94
CA CYS A 48 -0.85 -7.06 14.96
C CYS A 48 0.16 -7.85 14.11
N TYR A 49 0.65 -7.28 13.02
CA TYR A 49 1.62 -7.97 12.16
C TYR A 49 3.05 -7.91 12.73
N VAL A 50 3.43 -6.78 13.31
CA VAL A 50 4.71 -6.68 14.04
C VAL A 50 4.71 -7.62 15.24
N ASP A 51 3.60 -7.68 15.99
CA ASP A 51 3.47 -8.63 17.10
C ASP A 51 3.59 -10.09 16.61
N ALA A 52 2.97 -10.44 15.49
CA ALA A 52 3.08 -11.78 14.90
C ALA A 52 4.53 -12.08 14.44
N MET A 53 5.25 -11.10 13.91
CA MET A 53 6.68 -11.24 13.55
C MET A 53 7.61 -11.40 14.75
N ILE A 54 7.15 -11.06 15.95
CA ILE A 54 7.93 -11.21 17.20
C ILE A 54 7.53 -12.51 17.92
N ASN A 55 6.23 -12.80 17.98
CA ASN A 55 5.68 -13.78 18.93
C ASN A 55 5.09 -15.05 18.30
N ALA A 56 4.95 -15.12 16.96
CA ALA A 56 4.32 -16.25 16.27
C ALA A 56 5.31 -17.04 15.38
N PRO A 57 6.03 -18.08 15.87
CA PRO A 57 7.07 -18.77 15.12
C PRO A 57 6.62 -19.29 13.76
N HIS A 58 5.42 -19.83 13.63
CA HIS A 58 4.89 -20.33 12.36
C HIS A 58 4.66 -19.19 11.34
N TYR A 59 4.24 -18.01 11.82
CA TYR A 59 4.08 -16.84 10.96
C TYR A 59 5.43 -16.30 10.50
N ILE A 60 6.41 -16.25 11.39
CA ILE A 60 7.80 -15.84 11.07
C ILE A 60 8.38 -16.76 9.98
N GLU A 61 8.28 -18.07 10.16
CA GLU A 61 8.78 -19.06 9.18
C GLU A 61 8.06 -18.91 7.83
N PHE A 62 6.74 -18.79 7.84
CA PHE A 62 5.96 -18.53 6.63
C PHE A 62 6.45 -17.24 5.94
N LYS A 63 6.58 -16.15 6.69
CA LYS A 63 6.95 -14.85 6.14
C LYS A 63 8.36 -14.86 5.55
N HIS A 64 9.30 -15.53 6.18
CA HIS A 64 10.66 -15.72 5.63
C HIS A 64 10.61 -16.43 4.28
N ARG A 65 9.88 -17.54 4.16
CA ARG A 65 9.74 -18.27 2.87
C ARG A 65 9.03 -17.43 1.81
N TYR A 66 8.01 -16.66 2.20
CA TYR A 66 7.32 -15.73 1.32
C TYR A 66 8.27 -14.67 0.77
N ILE A 67 9.09 -14.05 1.63
CA ILE A 67 10.07 -13.04 1.22
C ILE A 67 11.16 -13.67 0.34
N ASP A 68 11.68 -14.85 0.68
CA ASP A 68 12.68 -15.54 -0.15
C ASP A 68 12.17 -15.82 -1.56
N ALA A 69 10.91 -16.16 -1.69
CA ALA A 69 10.28 -16.33 -2.99
C ALA A 69 10.14 -14.99 -3.74
N LEU A 70 9.71 -13.92 -3.07
CA LEU A 70 9.60 -12.59 -3.67
C LEU A 70 10.97 -12.04 -4.12
N VAL A 71 12.00 -12.22 -3.30
CA VAL A 71 13.37 -11.81 -3.66
C VAL A 71 13.84 -12.51 -4.93
N ARG A 72 13.61 -13.84 -5.04
CA ARG A 72 13.95 -14.58 -6.27
C ARG A 72 13.25 -14.06 -7.51
N GLU A 73 12.00 -13.65 -7.38
CA GLU A 73 11.26 -13.05 -8.51
C GLU A 73 11.85 -11.70 -8.90
N ILE A 74 12.12 -10.83 -7.94
CA ILE A 74 12.70 -9.50 -8.20
C ILE A 74 14.12 -9.61 -8.78
N GLN A 75 14.94 -10.56 -8.31
CA GLN A 75 16.30 -10.75 -8.80
C GLN A 75 16.38 -11.28 -10.25
N GLN A 76 15.27 -11.80 -10.80
CA GLN A 76 15.18 -12.17 -12.21
C GLN A 76 14.89 -10.98 -13.12
N LEU A 77 14.45 -9.86 -12.55
CA LEU A 77 14.21 -8.62 -13.28
C LEU A 77 15.53 -7.85 -13.51
N THR A 78 15.51 -6.87 -14.39
CA THR A 78 16.64 -5.96 -14.49
C THR A 78 16.80 -5.17 -13.20
N GLN A 79 18.03 -4.87 -12.82
CA GLN A 79 18.31 -4.15 -11.58
C GLN A 79 17.48 -2.86 -11.46
N VAL A 80 16.94 -2.66 -10.27
CA VAL A 80 16.12 -1.49 -9.91
C VAL A 80 16.87 -0.64 -8.88
N ASP A 81 16.78 0.69 -9.01
CA ASP A 81 17.42 1.63 -8.09
C ASP A 81 16.45 2.15 -7.03
N SER A 82 15.14 1.94 -7.23
CA SER A 82 14.12 2.39 -6.30
C SER A 82 12.94 1.40 -6.23
N ILE A 83 12.38 1.24 -5.00
CA ILE A 83 11.27 0.33 -4.70
C ILE A 83 10.20 1.05 -3.88
N LEU A 84 8.93 0.87 -4.24
CA LEU A 84 7.76 1.26 -3.45
C LEU A 84 6.98 0.02 -3.00
N ASP A 85 6.74 -0.09 -1.69
CA ASP A 85 5.73 -0.97 -1.11
C ASP A 85 4.40 -0.19 -0.99
N ALA A 86 3.49 -0.44 -1.93
CA ALA A 86 2.20 0.23 -1.98
C ALA A 86 1.16 -0.57 -1.18
N GLY A 87 0.78 -0.05 -0.03
CA GLY A 87 0.06 -0.77 1.02
C GLY A 87 1.02 -1.46 1.99
N ILE A 88 2.10 -0.76 2.36
CA ILE A 88 3.20 -1.27 3.20
C ILE A 88 2.73 -1.87 4.54
N GLY A 89 1.55 -1.45 5.04
CA GLY A 89 1.08 -1.83 6.37
C GLY A 89 2.11 -1.47 7.45
N GLU A 90 2.61 -2.48 8.13
CA GLU A 90 3.58 -2.34 9.21
C GLU A 90 5.04 -2.60 8.77
N GLY A 91 5.30 -2.67 7.46
CA GLY A 91 6.66 -2.81 6.91
C GLY A 91 7.27 -4.21 6.99
N ILE A 92 6.50 -5.21 7.40
CA ILE A 92 6.97 -6.58 7.62
C ILE A 92 7.34 -7.32 6.33
N THR A 93 6.98 -6.78 5.16
CA THR A 93 7.41 -7.28 3.85
C THR A 93 8.65 -6.53 3.37
N LEU A 94 8.61 -5.20 3.40
CA LEU A 94 9.67 -4.35 2.87
C LEU A 94 11.00 -4.52 3.62
N ALA A 95 10.98 -4.50 4.96
CA ALA A 95 12.21 -4.57 5.75
C ALA A 95 13.08 -5.80 5.40
N PRO A 96 12.57 -7.06 5.47
CA PRO A 96 13.36 -8.22 5.12
C PRO A 96 13.61 -8.37 3.61
N LEU A 97 12.77 -7.76 2.74
CA LEU A 97 13.06 -7.68 1.31
C LEU A 97 14.34 -6.87 1.06
N LEU A 98 14.44 -5.68 1.65
CA LEU A 98 15.61 -4.80 1.51
C LEU A 98 16.88 -5.44 2.06
N ASP A 99 16.79 -6.17 3.18
CA ASP A 99 17.91 -6.89 3.78
C ASP A 99 18.45 -8.01 2.86
N LYS A 100 17.56 -8.66 2.10
CA LYS A 100 17.90 -9.80 1.23
C LYS A 100 18.30 -9.40 -0.20
N LEU A 101 18.08 -8.16 -0.60
CA LEU A 101 18.59 -7.66 -1.87
C LEU A 101 20.12 -7.54 -1.80
N SER A 102 20.82 -7.99 -2.83
CA SER A 102 22.28 -7.97 -2.91
C SER A 102 22.86 -6.58 -3.23
N TYR A 103 22.00 -5.56 -3.36
CA TYR A 103 22.35 -4.20 -3.71
C TYR A 103 21.45 -3.21 -2.97
N SER A 104 21.95 -1.98 -2.82
CA SER A 104 21.19 -0.90 -2.17
C SER A 104 20.15 -0.31 -3.13
N VAL A 105 18.97 -0.04 -2.61
CA VAL A 105 17.87 0.61 -3.33
C VAL A 105 17.29 1.74 -2.48
N GLU A 106 16.83 2.80 -3.14
CA GLU A 106 16.00 3.81 -2.51
C GLU A 106 14.61 3.21 -2.22
N SER A 107 14.11 3.35 -1.01
CA SER A 107 12.88 2.66 -0.60
C SER A 107 11.80 3.62 -0.14
N PHE A 108 10.57 3.30 -0.54
CA PHE A 108 9.37 4.07 -0.24
C PHE A 108 8.29 3.14 0.30
N GLY A 109 7.43 3.68 1.17
CA GLY A 109 6.26 2.96 1.66
C GLY A 109 5.07 3.89 1.83
N VAL A 110 3.91 3.43 1.39
CA VAL A 110 2.64 4.15 1.51
C VAL A 110 1.55 3.23 2.06
N ASP A 111 0.75 3.72 2.98
CA ASP A 111 -0.45 3.04 3.49
C ASP A 111 -1.55 4.06 3.79
N ILE A 112 -2.79 3.61 3.81
CA ILE A 112 -3.93 4.48 4.13
C ILE A 112 -4.00 4.80 5.63
N SER A 113 -3.51 3.90 6.49
CA SER A 113 -3.52 4.02 7.94
C SER A 113 -2.26 4.69 8.46
N TRP A 114 -2.45 5.81 9.17
CA TRP A 114 -1.35 6.49 9.83
C TRP A 114 -0.70 5.63 10.93
N SER A 115 -1.51 4.90 11.71
CA SER A 115 -1.01 4.05 12.79
C SER A 115 -0.14 2.91 12.26
N ARG A 116 -0.52 2.28 11.13
CA ARG A 116 0.32 1.26 10.49
C ARG A 116 1.65 1.83 9.98
N ILE A 117 1.64 2.99 9.35
CA ILE A 117 2.88 3.68 8.92
C ILE A 117 3.77 4.00 10.12
N ASN A 118 3.20 4.38 11.28
CA ASN A 118 3.98 4.61 12.47
C ASN A 118 4.63 3.31 13.00
N TYR A 119 3.92 2.18 12.99
CA TYR A 119 4.50 0.87 13.27
C TYR A 119 5.57 0.47 12.24
N ALA A 120 5.33 0.72 10.95
CA ALA A 120 6.31 0.47 9.89
C ALA A 120 7.60 1.26 10.11
N LYS A 121 7.50 2.53 10.48
CA LYS A 121 8.65 3.39 10.79
C LYS A 121 9.53 2.81 11.89
N ASP A 122 8.90 2.38 13.00
CA ASP A 122 9.61 1.81 14.13
C ASP A 122 10.19 0.43 13.79
N TRP A 123 9.44 -0.41 13.07
CA TRP A 123 9.87 -1.72 12.62
C TRP A 123 11.06 -1.64 11.66
N LEU A 124 10.97 -0.83 10.61
CA LEU A 124 12.05 -0.60 9.64
C LEU A 124 13.32 -0.12 10.35
N LYS A 125 13.21 0.82 11.29
CA LYS A 125 14.33 1.29 12.09
C LYS A 125 14.97 0.17 12.90
N GLN A 126 14.17 -0.69 13.55
CA GLN A 126 14.66 -1.86 14.30
C GLN A 126 15.38 -2.86 13.40
N GLN A 127 14.95 -2.99 12.14
CA GLN A 127 15.59 -3.85 11.13
C GLN A 127 16.76 -3.16 10.40
N GLY A 128 17.20 -1.98 10.82
CA GLY A 128 18.32 -1.26 10.22
C GLY A 128 17.99 -0.48 8.94
N GLN A 129 16.73 -0.47 8.52
CA GLN A 129 16.26 0.22 7.30
C GLN A 129 15.82 1.66 7.63
N THR A 130 16.80 2.54 7.87
CA THR A 130 16.55 3.91 8.36
C THR A 130 16.25 4.94 7.27
N ASN A 131 16.48 4.61 6.01
CA ASN A 131 16.40 5.55 4.88
C ASN A 131 15.11 5.38 4.04
N THR A 132 14.13 4.62 4.54
CA THR A 132 12.85 4.46 3.86
C THR A 132 11.98 5.72 4.02
N THR A 133 11.52 6.27 2.92
CA THR A 133 10.55 7.38 2.92
C THR A 133 9.14 6.83 3.11
N LEU A 134 8.46 7.26 4.16
CA LEU A 134 7.12 6.79 4.53
C LEU A 134 6.10 7.92 4.49
N CYS A 135 4.91 7.64 3.97
CA CYS A 135 3.78 8.58 3.99
C CYS A 135 2.44 7.85 4.09
N THR A 136 1.40 8.54 4.52
CA THR A 136 0.05 8.04 4.26
C THR A 136 -0.40 8.42 2.85
N GLY A 137 -1.20 7.54 2.24
CA GLY A 137 -1.74 7.75 0.89
C GLY A 137 -2.85 6.75 0.58
N ASN A 138 -3.54 6.99 -0.52
CA ASN A 138 -4.56 6.08 -1.04
C ASN A 138 -4.05 5.43 -2.33
N LEU A 139 -4.26 4.12 -2.49
CA LEU A 139 -3.84 3.39 -3.69
C LEU A 139 -4.52 3.90 -4.97
N THR A 140 -5.70 4.50 -4.86
CA THR A 140 -6.39 5.14 -6.01
C THR A 140 -5.83 6.50 -6.40
N HIS A 141 -5.00 7.12 -5.54
CA HIS A 141 -4.40 8.44 -5.73
C HIS A 141 -3.05 8.50 -5.03
N LEU A 142 -2.07 7.76 -5.56
CA LEU A 142 -0.74 7.66 -4.96
C LEU A 142 -0.02 9.03 -4.97
N PRO A 143 0.65 9.41 -3.86
CA PRO A 143 1.35 10.68 -3.76
C PRO A 143 2.77 10.62 -4.35
N PHE A 144 2.88 10.07 -5.54
CA PHE A 144 4.14 9.92 -6.27
C PHE A 144 3.99 10.40 -7.71
N ALA A 145 5.06 10.94 -8.27
CA ALA A 145 5.09 11.41 -9.65
C ALA A 145 5.05 10.23 -10.65
N ASP A 146 4.67 10.52 -11.90
CA ASP A 146 4.65 9.54 -12.97
C ASP A 146 6.06 9.00 -13.24
N ASN A 147 6.20 7.70 -13.46
CA ASN A 147 7.47 7.03 -13.80
C ASN A 147 8.61 7.32 -12.80
N SER A 148 8.29 7.53 -11.51
CA SER A 148 9.28 8.00 -10.53
C SER A 148 10.01 6.87 -9.80
N ILE A 149 9.45 5.66 -9.74
CA ILE A 149 9.98 4.55 -8.95
C ILE A 149 10.13 3.31 -9.84
N ASP A 150 11.31 2.69 -9.85
CA ASP A 150 11.62 1.59 -10.77
C ASP A 150 10.70 0.38 -10.58
N LEU A 151 10.47 -0.03 -9.33
CA LEU A 151 9.61 -1.15 -9.00
C LEU A 151 8.56 -0.74 -7.97
N VAL A 152 7.30 -0.91 -8.33
CA VAL A 152 6.17 -0.74 -7.42
C VAL A 152 5.58 -2.11 -7.13
N PHE A 153 5.46 -2.49 -5.86
CA PHE A 153 4.81 -3.77 -5.54
C PHE A 153 3.71 -3.60 -4.49
N THR A 154 2.78 -4.55 -4.51
CA THR A 154 1.76 -4.72 -3.49
C THR A 154 1.84 -6.11 -2.88
N SER A 155 1.41 -6.26 -1.64
CA SER A 155 1.28 -7.55 -0.97
C SER A 155 0.00 -7.56 -0.12
N HIS A 156 -1.09 -8.08 -0.68
CA HIS A 156 -2.43 -8.08 -0.09
C HIS A 156 -2.99 -6.68 0.22
N ALA A 157 -2.64 -5.69 -0.60
CA ALA A 157 -3.08 -4.31 -0.45
C ALA A 157 -4.30 -3.98 -1.33
N ILE A 158 -4.41 -4.61 -2.50
CA ILE A 158 -5.59 -4.49 -3.37
C ILE A 158 -6.74 -5.34 -2.83
N GLU A 159 -6.44 -6.39 -2.08
CA GLU A 159 -7.39 -7.37 -1.53
C GLU A 159 -8.73 -6.77 -1.05
N PRO A 160 -8.77 -5.75 -0.17
CA PRO A 160 -10.01 -5.20 0.36
C PRO A 160 -10.69 -4.17 -0.56
N ASN A 161 -10.16 -3.94 -1.76
CA ASN A 161 -10.54 -2.83 -2.65
C ASN A 161 -11.39 -3.28 -3.84
N ARG A 162 -12.22 -4.32 -3.70
CA ARG A 162 -13.08 -4.83 -4.77
C ARG A 162 -13.87 -3.73 -5.46
N GLY A 163 -13.78 -3.70 -6.78
CA GLY A 163 -14.41 -2.70 -7.65
C GLY A 163 -13.53 -1.47 -7.93
N ASN A 164 -12.35 -1.37 -7.30
CA ASN A 164 -11.37 -0.32 -7.57
C ASN A 164 -10.10 -0.88 -8.25
N GLU A 165 -10.09 -2.14 -8.64
CA GLU A 165 -8.91 -2.82 -9.20
C GLU A 165 -8.34 -2.05 -10.38
N LEU A 166 -9.20 -1.59 -11.32
CA LEU A 166 -8.79 -0.82 -12.49
C LEU A 166 -8.02 0.44 -12.09
N VAL A 167 -8.63 1.29 -11.26
CA VAL A 167 -8.04 2.59 -10.86
C VAL A 167 -6.74 2.40 -10.08
N ILE A 168 -6.69 1.38 -9.22
CA ILE A 168 -5.49 1.08 -8.44
C ILE A 168 -4.36 0.59 -9.34
N ILE A 169 -4.64 -0.34 -10.26
CA ILE A 169 -3.63 -0.88 -11.18
C ILE A 169 -3.10 0.22 -12.11
N GLU A 170 -3.97 1.10 -12.62
CA GLU A 170 -3.55 2.28 -13.40
C GLU A 170 -2.62 3.19 -12.59
N GLU A 171 -2.94 3.48 -11.32
CA GLU A 171 -2.12 4.34 -10.46
C GLU A 171 -0.76 3.70 -10.10
N LEU A 172 -0.72 2.41 -9.80
CA LEU A 172 0.53 1.68 -9.58
C LEU A 172 1.39 1.71 -10.85
N PHE A 173 0.79 1.47 -12.02
CA PHE A 173 1.49 1.50 -13.30
C PHE A 173 1.94 2.92 -13.67
N ARG A 174 1.16 3.96 -13.35
CA ARG A 174 1.56 5.36 -13.56
C ARG A 174 2.86 5.67 -12.81
N VAL A 175 2.94 5.30 -11.51
CA VAL A 175 4.09 5.55 -10.64
C VAL A 175 5.32 4.73 -11.05
N ALA A 176 5.11 3.49 -11.46
CA ALA A 176 6.19 2.59 -11.86
C ALA A 176 6.95 3.11 -13.08
N HIS A 177 8.27 2.99 -13.04
CA HIS A 177 9.16 3.28 -14.18
C HIS A 177 9.49 2.04 -15.00
N LYS A 178 9.71 0.88 -14.34
CA LYS A 178 10.09 -0.38 -15.00
C LYS A 178 9.11 -1.52 -14.73
N TYR A 179 8.73 -1.76 -13.46
CA TYR A 179 7.97 -2.94 -13.08
C TYR A 179 6.85 -2.63 -12.07
N VAL A 180 5.74 -3.34 -12.24
CA VAL A 180 4.73 -3.51 -11.20
C VAL A 180 4.65 -4.99 -10.83
N VAL A 181 4.73 -5.30 -9.52
CA VAL A 181 4.64 -6.67 -8.98
C VAL A 181 3.46 -6.75 -8.02
N LEU A 182 2.43 -7.47 -8.39
CA LEU A 182 1.21 -7.63 -7.60
C LEU A 182 1.19 -9.02 -6.95
N LEU A 183 1.20 -9.06 -5.61
CA LEU A 183 1.04 -10.26 -4.81
C LEU A 183 -0.32 -10.18 -4.10
N GLU A 184 -1.36 -10.60 -4.81
CA GLU A 184 -2.74 -10.41 -4.37
C GLU A 184 -3.52 -11.73 -4.39
N PRO A 185 -4.62 -11.86 -3.63
CA PRO A 185 -5.50 -13.00 -3.74
C PRO A 185 -6.01 -13.18 -5.18
N SER A 186 -5.93 -14.39 -5.69
CA SER A 186 -6.44 -14.70 -7.02
C SER A 186 -7.76 -15.46 -6.93
N TYR A 187 -8.84 -14.77 -7.27
CA TYR A 187 -10.16 -15.38 -7.35
C TYR A 187 -10.21 -16.40 -8.50
N GLU A 188 -9.60 -16.10 -9.64
CA GLU A 188 -9.66 -16.89 -10.86
C GLU A 188 -8.94 -18.23 -10.73
N LEU A 189 -7.83 -18.25 -9.98
CA LEU A 189 -7.02 -19.44 -9.73
C LEU A 189 -7.40 -20.18 -8.42
N ALA A 190 -8.44 -19.71 -7.73
CA ALA A 190 -8.87 -20.25 -6.44
C ALA A 190 -9.79 -21.47 -6.61
N SER A 191 -9.84 -22.34 -5.57
CA SER A 191 -10.86 -23.38 -5.46
C SER A 191 -12.26 -22.79 -5.25
N GLU A 192 -13.32 -23.54 -5.53
CA GLU A 192 -14.69 -23.07 -5.33
C GLU A 192 -14.98 -22.67 -3.86
N GLU A 193 -14.39 -23.38 -2.89
CA GLU A 193 -14.49 -23.03 -1.47
C GLU A 193 -13.78 -21.69 -1.17
N ALA A 194 -12.60 -21.49 -1.73
CA ALA A 194 -11.87 -20.22 -1.60
C ALA A 194 -12.62 -19.07 -2.27
N LYS A 195 -13.19 -19.28 -3.46
CA LYS A 195 -14.04 -18.30 -4.16
C LYS A 195 -15.23 -17.87 -3.31
N ALA A 196 -15.95 -18.83 -2.72
CA ALA A 196 -17.09 -18.53 -1.83
C ALA A 196 -16.68 -17.68 -0.63
N ARG A 197 -15.51 -17.94 -0.03
CA ARG A 197 -14.96 -17.12 1.05
C ARG A 197 -14.59 -15.72 0.56
N MET A 198 -13.89 -15.61 -0.58
CA MET A 198 -13.47 -14.32 -1.16
C MET A 198 -14.69 -13.46 -1.54
N ASP A 199 -15.76 -14.09 -2.03
CA ASP A 199 -17.06 -13.43 -2.28
C ASP A 199 -17.65 -12.81 -1.02
N LYS A 200 -17.72 -13.60 0.05
CA LYS A 200 -18.24 -13.15 1.34
C LYS A 200 -17.45 -11.99 1.92
N LEU A 201 -16.14 -11.97 1.68
CA LEU A 201 -15.23 -10.93 2.22
C LEU A 201 -15.07 -9.72 1.30
N GLY A 202 -15.60 -9.78 0.07
CA GLY A 202 -15.50 -8.69 -0.89
C GLY A 202 -14.06 -8.45 -1.38
N TYR A 203 -13.31 -9.54 -1.62
CA TYR A 203 -11.93 -9.45 -2.10
C TYR A 203 -11.85 -9.08 -3.58
N CYS A 204 -10.71 -8.53 -3.99
CA CYS A 204 -10.40 -8.15 -5.36
C CYS A 204 -10.54 -9.33 -6.34
N ARG A 205 -10.73 -9.00 -7.62
CA ARG A 205 -10.91 -9.96 -8.72
C ARG A 205 -10.30 -9.43 -10.00
N ALA A 206 -10.19 -10.31 -10.99
CA ALA A 206 -9.86 -9.99 -12.37
C ALA A 206 -8.59 -9.14 -12.54
N ILE A 207 -7.60 -9.30 -11.65
CA ILE A 207 -6.35 -8.52 -11.70
C ILE A 207 -5.64 -8.74 -13.03
N GLU A 208 -5.46 -10.00 -13.45
CA GLU A 208 -4.84 -10.33 -14.74
C GLU A 208 -5.64 -9.76 -15.90
N GLN A 209 -6.96 -9.99 -15.91
CA GLN A 209 -7.82 -9.50 -16.98
C GLN A 209 -7.82 -7.97 -17.09
N THR A 210 -7.82 -7.28 -15.94
CA THR A 210 -7.69 -5.81 -15.88
C THR A 210 -6.39 -5.34 -16.52
N CYS A 211 -5.27 -6.01 -16.23
CA CYS A 211 -3.99 -5.69 -16.85
C CYS A 211 -4.00 -5.92 -18.38
N ILE A 212 -4.65 -7.00 -18.83
CA ILE A 212 -4.82 -7.31 -20.27
C ILE A 212 -5.68 -6.23 -20.96
N ASP A 213 -6.81 -5.86 -20.35
CA ASP A 213 -7.72 -4.85 -20.89
C ASP A 213 -7.07 -3.46 -20.98
N LEU A 214 -6.14 -3.15 -20.07
CA LEU A 214 -5.30 -1.95 -20.11
C LEU A 214 -4.15 -2.03 -21.12
N GLY A 215 -3.94 -3.19 -21.77
CA GLY A 215 -2.87 -3.39 -22.74
C GLY A 215 -1.47 -3.45 -22.11
N TYR A 216 -1.35 -3.81 -20.82
CA TYR A 216 -0.08 -3.89 -20.13
C TYR A 216 0.69 -5.17 -20.48
N ASN A 217 2.02 -5.09 -20.54
CA ASN A 217 2.90 -6.22 -20.82
C ASN A 217 3.07 -7.09 -19.57
N ILE A 218 2.22 -8.12 -19.42
CA ILE A 218 2.32 -9.10 -18.34
C ILE A 218 3.41 -10.11 -18.71
N ILE A 219 4.52 -10.11 -17.98
CA ILE A 219 5.61 -11.08 -18.17
C ILE A 219 5.47 -12.31 -17.28
N LYS A 220 4.59 -12.25 -16.26
CA LYS A 220 4.28 -13.37 -15.39
C LYS A 220 2.90 -13.23 -14.76
N HIS A 221 2.10 -14.31 -14.77
CA HIS A 221 0.91 -14.46 -13.92
C HIS A 221 0.76 -15.95 -13.53
N GLN A 222 0.82 -16.24 -12.24
CA GLN A 222 0.65 -17.59 -11.71
C GLN A 222 0.37 -17.58 -10.21
N LEU A 223 -0.07 -18.71 -9.65
CA LEU A 223 -0.12 -18.87 -8.19
C LEU A 223 1.28 -18.69 -7.60
N PHE A 224 1.36 -17.89 -6.56
CA PHE A 224 2.58 -17.70 -5.78
C PHE A 224 2.80 -18.91 -4.88
N SER A 225 4.06 -19.36 -4.74
CA SER A 225 4.38 -20.62 -4.07
C SER A 225 4.07 -20.64 -2.57
N HIS A 226 3.81 -19.49 -1.96
CA HIS A 226 3.56 -19.33 -0.53
C HIS A 226 2.31 -18.51 -0.27
N SER A 227 1.29 -19.15 0.28
CA SER A 227 0.08 -18.52 0.81
C SER A 227 -0.09 -18.94 2.26
N SER A 228 -0.45 -18.01 3.14
CA SER A 228 -0.69 -18.30 4.56
C SER A 228 -2.00 -19.05 4.81
N ASN A 229 -2.93 -18.95 3.88
CA ASN A 229 -4.26 -19.55 3.98
C ASN A 229 -4.65 -20.17 2.63
N PRO A 230 -4.88 -21.50 2.56
CA PRO A 230 -5.32 -22.16 1.33
C PRO A 230 -6.62 -21.61 0.75
N LEU A 231 -7.48 -21.02 1.60
CA LEU A 231 -8.71 -20.37 1.19
C LEU A 231 -8.51 -18.88 0.80
N ASN A 232 -7.25 -18.45 0.67
CA ASN A 232 -6.84 -17.15 0.16
C ASN A 232 -5.57 -17.29 -0.67
N PRO A 233 -5.63 -18.04 -1.80
CA PRO A 233 -4.46 -18.28 -2.62
C PRO A 233 -3.95 -16.97 -3.22
N THR A 234 -2.67 -16.72 -3.03
CA THR A 234 -2.00 -15.54 -3.59
C THR A 234 -1.50 -15.86 -5.00
N ALA A 235 -1.74 -14.98 -5.95
CA ALA A 235 -1.03 -14.97 -7.24
C ALA A 235 0.04 -13.89 -7.25
N ILE A 236 1.07 -14.12 -8.06
CA ILE A 236 2.03 -13.10 -8.47
C ILE A 236 1.73 -12.70 -9.90
N THR A 237 1.55 -11.39 -10.13
CA THR A 237 1.45 -10.79 -11.47
C THR A 237 2.59 -9.80 -11.63
N ILE A 238 3.43 -9.98 -12.65
CA ILE A 238 4.53 -9.07 -12.95
C ILE A 238 4.25 -8.39 -14.28
N ILE A 239 4.21 -7.07 -14.26
CA ILE A 239 4.00 -6.20 -15.40
C ILE A 239 5.31 -5.48 -15.68
N GLU A 240 5.80 -5.56 -16.91
CA GLU A 240 6.94 -4.79 -17.37
C GLU A 240 6.45 -3.54 -18.12
N LYS A 241 6.96 -2.39 -17.73
CA LYS A 241 6.62 -1.12 -18.39
C LYS A 241 7.66 -0.79 -19.46
N LEU A 242 7.29 -1.04 -20.69
CA LEU A 242 8.10 -0.74 -21.87
C LEU A 242 8.00 0.76 -22.21
N SER A 243 8.57 1.64 -21.38
CA SER A 243 8.51 3.07 -21.63
C SER A 243 9.93 3.65 -21.72
N GLY A 244 10.16 4.49 -22.73
CA GLY A 244 11.37 5.32 -22.82
C GLY A 244 11.29 6.63 -22.02
N ALA A 245 10.35 6.74 -21.09
CA ALA A 245 10.16 7.94 -20.29
C ALA A 245 11.35 8.15 -19.35
N THR A 246 11.80 9.40 -19.20
CA THR A 246 12.81 9.76 -18.20
C THR A 246 12.18 9.87 -16.82
N LYS A 247 12.91 9.46 -15.77
CA LYS A 247 12.48 9.68 -14.39
C LYS A 247 12.40 11.17 -14.07
N PRO A 248 11.37 11.63 -13.34
CA PRO A 248 11.30 13.00 -12.86
C PRO A 248 12.36 13.25 -11.78
N GLN A 249 12.69 14.54 -11.56
CA GLN A 249 13.62 14.93 -10.50
C GLN A 249 13.02 14.79 -9.08
N HIS A 250 11.68 14.76 -8.97
CA HIS A 250 10.98 14.62 -7.72
C HIS A 250 10.21 13.29 -7.70
N VAL A 251 10.24 12.58 -6.60
CA VAL A 251 9.50 11.32 -6.42
C VAL A 251 8.15 11.58 -5.77
N MET A 252 8.14 12.35 -4.65
CA MET A 252 6.90 12.71 -3.96
C MET A 252 6.13 13.78 -4.73
N ALA A 253 4.80 13.60 -4.86
CA ALA A 253 3.94 14.51 -5.61
C ALA A 253 2.59 14.73 -4.92
N CYS A 254 1.91 15.81 -5.27
CA CYS A 254 0.55 16.05 -4.85
C CYS A 254 -0.37 14.90 -5.29
N PRO A 255 -1.14 14.26 -4.38
CA PRO A 255 -2.00 13.14 -4.75
C PRO A 255 -3.11 13.52 -5.74
N GLU A 256 -3.49 14.78 -5.81
CA GLU A 256 -4.55 15.29 -6.69
C GLU A 256 -4.00 15.72 -8.06
N HIS A 257 -2.94 16.56 -8.07
CA HIS A 257 -2.43 17.19 -9.28
C HIS A 257 -1.15 16.56 -9.83
N LYS A 258 -0.52 15.64 -9.10
CA LYS A 258 0.74 14.96 -9.45
C LYS A 258 1.94 15.90 -9.64
N THR A 259 1.80 17.15 -9.21
CA THR A 259 2.86 18.17 -9.24
C THR A 259 3.78 18.06 -8.01
N PRO A 260 5.01 18.61 -8.08
CA PRO A 260 5.92 18.61 -6.95
C PRO A 260 5.31 19.21 -5.68
N LEU A 261 5.76 18.74 -4.53
CA LEU A 261 5.39 19.27 -3.23
C LEU A 261 6.54 20.11 -2.65
N ILE A 262 6.22 21.29 -2.15
CA ILE A 262 7.17 22.19 -1.47
C ILE A 262 7.18 21.84 0.01
N LYS A 263 8.37 21.63 0.57
CA LYS A 263 8.54 21.39 2.00
C LYS A 263 8.43 22.69 2.77
N GLY A 264 7.42 22.77 3.63
CA GLY A 264 7.23 23.88 4.55
C GLY A 264 7.41 23.48 6.00
N ASN A 265 7.09 24.40 6.90
CA ASN A 265 7.22 24.18 8.34
C ASN A 265 6.06 23.30 8.84
N GLY A 266 6.34 22.00 9.06
CA GLY A 266 5.35 21.02 9.52
C GLY A 266 4.35 20.52 8.45
N ALA A 267 4.55 20.87 7.17
CA ALA A 267 3.69 20.42 6.09
C ALA A 267 4.46 20.26 4.76
N LEU A 268 3.86 19.51 3.83
CA LEU A 268 4.18 19.55 2.41
C LEU A 268 3.07 20.35 1.70
N TYR A 269 3.44 21.27 0.84
CA TYR A 269 2.51 22.18 0.18
C TYR A 269 2.41 21.92 -1.33
N SER A 270 1.19 21.89 -1.83
CA SER A 270 0.88 21.85 -3.27
C SER A 270 0.48 23.25 -3.73
N GLU A 271 1.29 23.86 -4.58
CA GLU A 271 0.97 25.17 -5.18
C GLU A 271 -0.25 25.06 -6.09
N GLU A 272 -0.33 24.03 -6.91
CA GLU A 272 -1.44 23.84 -7.83
C GLU A 272 -2.78 23.61 -7.10
N GLY A 273 -2.76 22.81 -6.02
CA GLY A 273 -3.94 22.52 -5.22
C GLY A 273 -4.23 23.56 -4.14
N LEU A 274 -3.31 24.49 -3.86
CA LEU A 274 -3.35 25.40 -2.72
C LEU A 274 -3.62 24.63 -1.39
N ARG A 275 -2.99 23.45 -1.24
CA ARG A 275 -3.20 22.53 -0.13
C ARG A 275 -1.93 22.29 0.66
N ALA A 276 -2.05 22.38 1.97
CA ALA A 276 -1.01 21.97 2.93
C ALA A 276 -1.34 20.58 3.47
N TYR A 277 -0.44 19.64 3.31
CA TYR A 277 -0.50 18.27 3.82
C TYR A 277 0.33 18.19 5.10
N PRO A 278 -0.27 17.94 6.28
CA PRO A 278 0.46 17.98 7.55
C PRO A 278 1.48 16.85 7.65
N ILE A 279 2.57 17.12 8.39
CA ILE A 279 3.55 16.10 8.79
C ILE A 279 3.34 15.83 10.28
N ILE A 280 2.85 14.63 10.61
CA ILE A 280 2.56 14.23 11.99
C ILE A 280 3.60 13.20 12.42
N ALA A 281 4.36 13.48 13.48
CA ALA A 281 5.45 12.63 13.99
C ALA A 281 6.48 12.23 12.90
N GLY A 282 6.72 13.13 11.93
CA GLY A 282 7.63 12.89 10.80
C GLY A 282 7.05 12.07 9.66
N ILE A 283 5.75 11.76 9.69
CA ILE A 283 5.02 11.06 8.63
C ILE A 283 4.18 12.09 7.86
N ALA A 284 4.42 12.21 6.56
CA ALA A 284 3.63 13.09 5.70
C ALA A 284 2.24 12.47 5.45
N CYS A 285 1.18 13.23 5.72
CA CYS A 285 -0.21 12.77 5.57
C CYS A 285 -0.73 13.17 4.18
N LEU A 286 -0.38 12.40 3.15
CA LEU A 286 -0.59 12.73 1.74
C LEU A 286 -1.89 12.14 1.18
N ARG A 287 -3.00 12.42 1.86
CA ARG A 287 -4.34 12.18 1.34
C ARG A 287 -5.06 13.52 1.22
N VAL A 288 -5.86 13.70 0.16
CA VAL A 288 -6.58 14.95 -0.07
C VAL A 288 -7.48 15.28 1.12
N GLU A 289 -8.11 14.28 1.72
CA GLU A 289 -8.99 14.40 2.88
C GLU A 289 -8.27 14.87 4.15
N ASN A 290 -6.96 14.68 4.22
CA ASN A 290 -6.13 15.06 5.38
C ASN A 290 -5.48 16.44 5.19
N SER A 291 -5.65 17.06 4.01
CA SER A 291 -5.06 18.36 3.68
C SER A 291 -5.90 19.53 4.18
N VAL A 292 -5.24 20.65 4.36
CA VAL A 292 -5.88 21.95 4.64
C VAL A 292 -5.80 22.81 3.39
N PHE A 293 -6.93 23.42 2.97
CA PHE A 293 -6.91 24.44 1.92
C PHE A 293 -6.25 25.72 2.48
N ALA A 294 -5.15 26.16 1.87
CA ALA A 294 -4.28 27.19 2.43
C ALA A 294 -3.72 28.10 1.33
N SER A 295 -4.58 28.94 0.75
CA SER A 295 -4.23 29.81 -0.40
C SER A 295 -3.12 30.84 -0.12
N HIS A 296 -2.66 30.99 1.13
CA HIS A 296 -1.62 31.94 1.52
C HIS A 296 -0.52 31.26 2.37
N PHE A 297 -0.35 29.95 2.21
CA PHE A 297 0.61 29.17 2.98
C PHE A 297 2.05 29.69 2.88
N GLU A 298 2.47 30.14 1.71
CA GLU A 298 3.81 30.68 1.46
C GLU A 298 4.18 31.87 2.32
N ARG A 299 3.19 32.72 2.67
CA ARG A 299 3.44 33.91 3.51
C ARG A 299 3.84 33.59 4.95
N PHE A 300 3.62 32.37 5.40
CA PHE A 300 3.90 31.92 6.76
C PHE A 300 5.06 30.94 6.87
N ASN A 301 5.72 30.63 5.75
CA ASN A 301 6.87 29.73 5.66
C ASN A 301 8.21 30.44 5.41
N ALA A 302 8.23 31.77 5.42
CA ALA A 302 9.43 32.58 5.23
C ALA A 302 10.20 32.72 6.58
#